data_18a8b741f86e95902e38f72471f3e290
#
_entry.id   18a8b741f86e95902e38f72471f3e290
#
_cell.length_a   1.000
_cell.length_b   1.000
_cell.length_c   1.000
_cell.angle_alpha   90.00
_cell.angle_beta   90.00
_cell.angle_gamma   90.00
#
_symmetry.space_group_name_H-M   'P 1'
#
loop_
_entity.id
_entity.type
_entity.pdbx_description
1 polymer ?
#
loop_
_entity_poly.entity_id
_entity_poly.type
_entity_poly.pdbx_seq_one_letter_code
_entity_poly.pdbx_strand_id
1 'polypeptide(L)'
;LLERFGEGRPILVGDILSLFPDVSRVTVYQRINSAISKGSLERYGRGVYCIPRQGLFGKVPLSAESVIERKFIACGDEVFGYYSGLALENRAGLSEQVPAVLEITTNASSKGVRSLGPAGGWKDVVIRKPRCEVTAENVDVLRFLDAVSAISPKKWARRHFAAWAALRVRRAETVPSPMLTIIRQ
;
A
#
# COMPACT_ATOMS: atom_id res chain seq x y z
N LEU A 1 15.82 0.38 -16.94
CA LEU A 1 14.57 0.60 -16.17
C LEU A 1 13.48 -0.37 -16.58
N LEU A 2 13.26 -0.57 -17.89
CA LEU A 2 12.19 -1.44 -18.40
C LEU A 2 12.30 -2.88 -17.87
N GLU A 3 13.49 -3.47 -17.94
CA GLU A 3 13.74 -4.86 -17.46
C GLU A 3 13.52 -5.01 -15.95
N ARG A 4 13.75 -3.94 -15.19
CA ARG A 4 13.64 -3.97 -13.72
C ARG A 4 12.23 -3.70 -13.20
N PHE A 5 11.52 -2.72 -13.80
CA PHE A 5 10.24 -2.24 -13.28
C PHE A 5 9.03 -2.64 -14.13
N GLY A 6 9.23 -2.93 -15.41
CA GLY A 6 8.13 -3.20 -16.35
C GLY A 6 7.33 -1.95 -16.73
N GLU A 7 6.39 -2.11 -17.64
CA GLU A 7 5.49 -1.06 -18.10
C GLU A 7 4.26 -0.90 -17.18
N GLY A 8 3.73 0.32 -17.09
CA GLY A 8 2.48 0.61 -16.37
C GLY A 8 2.56 0.44 -14.86
N ARG A 9 3.76 0.34 -14.28
CA ARG A 9 3.97 0.22 -12.84
C ARG A 9 4.55 1.51 -12.26
N PRO A 10 4.17 1.89 -11.02
CA PRO A 10 4.74 3.05 -10.36
C PRO A 10 6.20 2.79 -9.96
N ILE A 11 7.07 3.75 -10.29
CA ILE A 11 8.49 3.77 -9.99
C ILE A 11 8.75 4.97 -9.10
N LEU A 12 9.24 4.76 -7.90
CA LEU A 12 9.63 5.87 -7.02
C LEU A 12 11.03 6.37 -7.38
N VAL A 13 11.27 7.65 -7.19
CA VAL A 13 12.60 8.24 -7.47
C VAL A 13 13.70 7.57 -6.64
N GLY A 14 13.39 7.12 -5.42
CA GLY A 14 14.31 6.36 -4.57
C GLY A 14 14.79 5.07 -5.24
N ASP A 15 13.88 4.35 -5.91
CA ASP A 15 14.19 3.11 -6.62
C ASP A 15 15.17 3.37 -7.78
N ILE A 16 14.96 4.48 -8.50
CA ILE A 16 15.86 4.87 -9.59
C ILE A 16 17.24 5.25 -9.05
N LEU A 17 17.29 6.01 -7.96
CA LEU A 17 18.54 6.43 -7.34
C LEU A 17 19.33 5.24 -6.79
N SER A 18 18.68 4.23 -6.22
CA SER A 18 19.33 3.03 -5.70
C SER A 18 19.95 2.14 -6.78
N LEU A 19 19.52 2.26 -8.04
CA LEU A 19 20.14 1.56 -9.18
C LEU A 19 21.46 2.18 -9.62
N PHE A 20 21.73 3.40 -9.23
CA PHE A 20 22.91 4.16 -9.65
C PHE A 20 23.63 4.77 -8.45
N PRO A 21 24.16 3.96 -7.51
CA PRO A 21 24.75 4.45 -6.27
C PRO A 21 25.97 5.34 -6.51
N ASP A 22 26.73 5.05 -7.58
CA ASP A 22 27.97 5.75 -7.93
C ASP A 22 27.75 7.00 -8.80
N VAL A 23 26.49 7.30 -9.17
CA VAL A 23 26.15 8.45 -10.02
C VAL A 23 25.56 9.57 -9.18
N SER A 24 25.99 10.81 -9.42
CA SER A 24 25.46 11.96 -8.70
C SER A 24 23.94 12.06 -8.90
N ARG A 25 23.22 12.46 -7.85
CA ARG A 25 21.77 12.68 -7.92
C ARG A 25 21.36 13.63 -9.04
N VAL A 26 22.17 14.69 -9.25
CA VAL A 26 21.94 15.67 -10.32
C VAL A 26 21.96 14.99 -11.68
N THR A 27 22.95 14.15 -11.94
CA THR A 27 23.08 13.41 -13.20
C THR A 27 21.91 12.44 -13.40
N VAL A 28 21.46 11.76 -12.34
CA VAL A 28 20.28 10.87 -12.41
C VAL A 28 19.03 11.65 -12.77
N TYR A 29 18.79 12.81 -12.13
CA TYR A 29 17.66 13.67 -12.48
C TYR A 29 17.70 14.21 -13.91
N GLN A 30 18.90 14.56 -14.43
CA GLN A 30 19.07 14.96 -15.83
C GLN A 30 18.69 13.82 -16.78
N ARG A 31 19.09 12.60 -16.48
CA ARG A 31 18.72 11.41 -17.27
C ARG A 31 17.22 11.11 -17.20
N ILE A 32 16.60 11.26 -16.02
CA ILE A 32 15.14 11.15 -15.86
C ILE A 32 14.42 12.17 -16.75
N ASN A 33 14.84 13.44 -16.71
CA ASN A 33 14.24 14.49 -17.53
C ASN A 33 14.41 14.22 -19.03
N SER A 34 15.60 13.74 -19.45
CA SER A 34 15.83 13.31 -20.84
C SER A 34 14.94 12.13 -21.24
N ALA A 35 14.70 11.17 -20.35
CA ALA A 35 13.80 10.05 -20.61
C ALA A 35 12.34 10.51 -20.74
N ILE A 36 11.93 11.51 -19.95
CA ILE A 36 10.60 12.11 -20.03
C ILE A 36 10.44 12.86 -21.38
N SER A 37 11.42 13.67 -21.78
CA SER A 37 11.35 14.38 -23.07
C SER A 37 11.32 13.44 -24.27
N LYS A 38 11.92 12.26 -24.17
CA LYS A 38 11.86 11.20 -25.20
C LYS A 38 10.57 10.35 -25.14
N GLY A 39 9.70 10.58 -24.16
CA GLY A 39 8.47 9.81 -23.97
C GLY A 39 8.67 8.37 -23.45
N SER A 40 9.89 7.98 -23.10
CA SER A 40 10.20 6.65 -22.55
C SER A 40 9.91 6.54 -21.04
N LEU A 41 9.67 7.67 -20.38
CA LEU A 41 9.25 7.76 -18.98
C LEU A 41 8.19 8.84 -18.85
N GLU A 42 7.19 8.63 -18.01
CA GLU A 42 6.17 9.61 -17.68
C GLU A 42 6.21 9.97 -16.21
N ARG A 43 5.95 11.24 -15.90
CA ARG A 43 5.85 11.72 -14.52
C ARG A 43 4.40 11.72 -14.08
N TYR A 44 4.06 10.85 -13.12
CA TYR A 44 2.72 10.82 -12.52
C TYR A 44 2.54 11.90 -11.46
N GLY A 45 3.58 12.15 -10.67
CA GLY A 45 3.55 13.12 -9.58
C GLY A 45 4.95 13.38 -9.01
N ARG A 46 5.03 14.07 -7.89
CA ARG A 46 6.32 14.38 -7.26
C ARG A 46 7.04 13.09 -6.83
N GLY A 47 8.16 12.79 -7.52
CA GLY A 47 8.98 11.62 -7.24
C GLY A 47 8.37 10.28 -7.65
N VAL A 48 7.29 10.30 -8.46
CA VAL A 48 6.63 9.10 -8.98
C VAL A 48 6.65 9.14 -10.48
N TYR A 49 7.13 8.09 -11.09
CA TYR A 49 7.28 7.91 -12.53
C TYR A 49 6.67 6.58 -12.97
N CYS A 50 6.45 6.41 -14.25
CA CYS A 50 6.10 5.12 -14.85
C CYS A 50 6.65 5.04 -16.28
N ILE A 51 6.89 3.82 -16.73
CA ILE A 51 7.15 3.54 -18.14
C ILE A 51 5.78 3.40 -18.80
N PRO A 52 5.46 4.20 -19.83
CA PRO A 52 4.14 4.17 -20.46
C PRO A 52 3.80 2.78 -20.99
N ARG A 53 2.61 2.29 -20.67
CA ARG A 53 2.07 1.07 -21.26
C ARG A 53 1.11 1.44 -22.40
N GLN A 54 1.28 0.82 -23.55
CA GLN A 54 0.34 0.96 -24.67
C GLN A 54 -0.76 -0.11 -24.54
N GLY A 55 -2.00 0.33 -24.64
CA GLY A 55 -3.18 -0.54 -24.70
C GLY A 55 -3.85 -0.44 -26.07
N LEU A 56 -4.95 -1.16 -26.28
CA LEU A 56 -5.72 -1.16 -27.52
C LEU A 56 -6.27 0.22 -27.89
N PHE A 57 -6.55 1.07 -26.90
CA PHE A 57 -7.14 2.40 -27.07
C PHE A 57 -6.16 3.55 -26.78
N GLY A 58 -4.85 3.27 -26.84
CA GLY A 58 -3.81 4.25 -26.54
C GLY A 58 -3.11 3.99 -25.22
N LYS A 59 -2.50 5.04 -24.65
CA LYS A 59 -1.75 4.92 -23.39
C LYS A 59 -2.66 4.58 -22.21
N VAL A 60 -2.29 3.58 -21.44
CA VAL A 60 -2.98 3.20 -20.20
C VAL A 60 -2.46 4.09 -19.06
N PRO A 61 -3.32 4.92 -18.44
CA PRO A 61 -2.89 5.77 -17.33
C PRO A 61 -2.52 4.94 -16.10
N LEU A 62 -1.55 5.42 -15.34
CA LEU A 62 -1.19 4.83 -14.06
C LEU A 62 -2.34 5.04 -13.04
N SER A 63 -2.78 3.99 -12.36
CA SER A 63 -3.83 4.12 -11.36
C SER A 63 -3.30 4.75 -10.06
N ALA A 64 -4.09 5.62 -9.44
CA ALA A 64 -3.76 6.20 -8.15
C ALA A 64 -3.61 5.12 -7.07
N GLU A 65 -4.42 4.06 -7.14
CA GLU A 65 -4.35 2.93 -6.23
C GLU A 65 -3.00 2.22 -6.30
N SER A 66 -2.50 1.92 -7.50
CA SER A 66 -1.18 1.28 -7.67
C SER A 66 -0.04 2.15 -7.12
N VAL A 67 -0.16 3.48 -7.24
CA VAL A 67 0.82 4.42 -6.66
C VAL A 67 0.77 4.40 -5.14
N ILE A 68 -0.43 4.39 -4.57
CA ILE A 68 -0.64 4.32 -3.12
C ILE A 68 -0.10 3.00 -2.58
N GLU A 69 -0.42 1.88 -3.21
CA GLU A 69 0.09 0.55 -2.84
C GLU A 69 1.61 0.52 -2.85
N ARG A 70 2.23 0.95 -3.96
CA ARG A 70 3.68 0.96 -4.09
C ARG A 70 4.37 1.86 -3.06
N LYS A 71 3.73 2.95 -2.69
CA LYS A 71 4.32 3.95 -1.80
C LYS A 71 4.13 3.64 -0.32
N PHE A 72 3.03 2.96 0.05
CA PHE A 72 2.61 2.85 1.44
C PHE A 72 2.29 1.42 1.89
N ILE A 73 2.18 0.44 1.00
CA ILE A 73 1.75 -0.91 1.35
C ILE A 73 2.81 -1.95 1.03
N ALA A 74 3.24 -2.07 -0.22
CA ALA A 74 4.16 -3.11 -0.62
C ALA A 74 5.05 -2.74 -1.81
N CYS A 75 6.21 -3.37 -1.89
CA CYS A 75 7.14 -3.30 -3.00
C CYS A 75 7.71 -4.69 -3.30
N GLY A 76 7.20 -5.34 -4.35
CA GLY A 76 7.51 -6.75 -4.58
C GLY A 76 7.04 -7.60 -3.39
N ASP A 77 7.95 -8.37 -2.83
CA ASP A 77 7.66 -9.24 -1.67
C ASP A 77 7.76 -8.50 -0.32
N GLU A 78 8.28 -7.28 -0.32
CA GLU A 78 8.38 -6.47 0.89
C GLU A 78 7.05 -5.81 1.21
N VAL A 79 6.48 -6.11 2.39
CA VAL A 79 5.24 -5.52 2.90
C VAL A 79 5.59 -4.61 4.07
N PHE A 80 5.15 -3.35 3.99
CA PHE A 80 5.41 -2.32 5.00
C PHE A 80 4.15 -1.52 5.37
N GLY A 81 2.98 -1.97 4.93
CA GLY A 81 1.69 -1.35 5.26
C GLY A 81 0.50 -2.21 4.84
N TYR A 82 -0.69 -1.74 5.19
CA TYR A 82 -1.95 -2.38 4.83
C TYR A 82 -3.11 -1.37 4.86
N TYR A 83 -4.19 -1.69 4.15
CA TYR A 83 -5.44 -0.94 4.24
C TYR A 83 -6.07 -1.15 5.61
N SER A 84 -6.48 -0.08 6.28
CA SER A 84 -7.11 -0.08 7.59
C SER A 84 -8.51 0.56 7.57
N GLY A 85 -9.22 0.54 8.69
CA GLY A 85 -10.55 1.13 8.81
C GLY A 85 -11.56 0.53 7.84
N LEU A 86 -12.49 1.37 7.34
CA LEU A 86 -13.54 0.94 6.42
C LEU A 86 -13.02 0.34 5.11
N ALA A 87 -11.84 0.77 4.64
CA ALA A 87 -11.21 0.20 3.45
C ALA A 87 -10.79 -1.27 3.67
N LEU A 88 -10.32 -1.61 4.86
CA LEU A 88 -10.05 -3.00 5.24
C LEU A 88 -11.34 -3.82 5.32
N GLU A 89 -12.36 -3.29 5.97
CA GLU A 89 -13.65 -3.98 6.12
C GLU A 89 -14.30 -4.29 4.75
N ASN A 90 -14.32 -3.31 3.85
CA ASN A 90 -14.86 -3.49 2.50
C ASN A 90 -14.07 -4.54 1.70
N ARG A 91 -12.73 -4.46 1.69
CA ARG A 91 -11.86 -5.43 1.00
C ARG A 91 -11.94 -6.84 1.58
N ALA A 92 -12.22 -6.95 2.87
CA ALA A 92 -12.42 -8.23 3.55
C ALA A 92 -13.85 -8.79 3.38
N GLY A 93 -14.74 -8.08 2.70
CA GLY A 93 -16.14 -8.46 2.55
C GLY A 93 -16.97 -8.33 3.84
N LEU A 94 -16.49 -7.55 4.79
CA LEU A 94 -17.12 -7.31 6.08
C LEU A 94 -18.12 -6.15 6.04
N SER A 95 -18.00 -5.29 5.04
CA SER A 95 -18.85 -4.14 4.79
C SER A 95 -19.09 -3.97 3.30
N GLU A 96 -20.32 -3.71 2.90
CA GLU A 96 -20.68 -3.33 1.52
C GLU A 96 -20.45 -1.84 1.28
N GLN A 97 -20.15 -1.08 2.32
CA GLN A 97 -19.94 0.36 2.24
C GLN A 97 -18.61 0.66 1.55
N VAL A 98 -18.68 1.42 0.44
CA VAL A 98 -17.49 1.91 -0.24
C VAL A 98 -16.88 3.08 0.55
N PRO A 99 -15.61 3.01 0.95
CA PRO A 99 -14.98 4.07 1.74
C PRO A 99 -14.79 5.34 0.90
N ALA A 100 -15.28 6.48 1.41
CA ALA A 100 -14.98 7.79 0.83
C ALA A 100 -13.56 8.28 1.19
N VAL A 101 -13.02 7.79 2.30
CA VAL A 101 -11.67 8.06 2.81
C VAL A 101 -10.89 6.75 2.79
N LEU A 102 -9.72 6.77 2.17
CA LEU A 102 -8.83 5.62 2.16
C LEU A 102 -7.89 5.69 3.36
N GLU A 103 -8.02 4.73 4.28
CA GLU A 103 -7.15 4.64 5.45
C GLU A 103 -6.08 3.56 5.23
N ILE A 104 -4.83 3.90 5.55
CA ILE A 104 -3.67 3.03 5.39
C ILE A 104 -2.80 3.12 6.64
N THR A 105 -2.46 1.97 7.20
CA THR A 105 -1.47 1.84 8.27
C THR A 105 -0.14 1.41 7.65
N THR A 106 0.95 2.17 7.90
CA THR A 106 2.22 1.97 7.20
C THR A 106 3.44 2.41 8.01
N ASN A 107 4.56 1.68 7.85
CA ASN A 107 5.86 2.03 8.41
C ASN A 107 6.40 3.37 7.84
N ALA A 108 5.94 3.77 6.65
CA ALA A 108 6.32 5.04 6.03
C ALA A 108 5.75 6.28 6.76
N SER A 109 4.88 6.08 7.77
CA SER A 109 4.34 7.17 8.59
C SER A 109 5.16 7.34 9.86
N SER A 110 5.83 8.48 10.00
CA SER A 110 6.54 8.88 11.23
C SER A 110 5.62 9.53 12.27
N LYS A 111 4.48 10.06 11.85
CA LYS A 111 3.46 10.72 12.69
C LYS A 111 2.29 9.79 12.95
N GLY A 112 1.56 10.00 14.04
CA GLY A 112 0.41 9.17 14.42
C GLY A 112 -0.63 9.05 13.31
N VAL A 113 -1.12 10.18 12.80
CA VAL A 113 -2.09 10.25 11.69
C VAL A 113 -1.74 11.44 10.78
N ARG A 114 -1.84 11.24 9.47
CA ARG A 114 -1.62 12.30 8.48
C ARG A 114 -2.54 12.14 7.28
N SER A 115 -3.27 13.20 6.92
CA SER A 115 -3.97 13.30 5.65
C SER A 115 -3.00 13.62 4.51
N LEU A 116 -3.23 13.00 3.36
CA LEU A 116 -2.51 13.28 2.11
C LEU A 116 -3.37 14.08 1.13
N GLY A 117 -4.65 14.32 1.47
CA GLY A 117 -5.63 14.95 0.60
C GLY A 117 -6.27 13.96 -0.40
N PRO A 118 -7.10 14.49 -1.32
CA PRO A 118 -7.83 13.68 -2.29
C PRO A 118 -6.90 12.98 -3.28
N ALA A 119 -7.19 11.72 -3.59
CA ALA A 119 -6.49 10.96 -4.61
C ALA A 119 -7.37 9.81 -5.14
N GLY A 120 -7.31 9.53 -6.44
CA GLY A 120 -7.88 8.32 -7.03
C GLY A 120 -9.38 8.11 -6.81
N GLY A 121 -10.16 9.19 -6.68
CA GLY A 121 -11.59 9.12 -6.42
C GLY A 121 -11.97 9.14 -4.93
N TRP A 122 -11.01 9.00 -4.01
CA TRP A 122 -11.26 9.20 -2.58
C TRP A 122 -11.23 10.68 -2.21
N LYS A 123 -12.09 11.08 -1.26
CA LYS A 123 -12.12 12.44 -0.71
C LYS A 123 -10.87 12.78 0.07
N ASP A 124 -10.26 11.76 0.69
CA ASP A 124 -8.98 11.86 1.38
C ASP A 124 -8.27 10.50 1.44
N VAL A 125 -6.95 10.54 1.54
CA VAL A 125 -6.10 9.40 1.85
C VAL A 125 -5.40 9.68 3.16
N VAL A 126 -5.70 8.88 4.17
CA VAL A 126 -5.17 9.04 5.53
C VAL A 126 -4.17 7.93 5.81
N ILE A 127 -2.93 8.30 6.16
CA ILE A 127 -1.93 7.36 6.62
C ILE A 127 -1.77 7.42 8.14
N ARG A 128 -1.62 6.23 8.75
CA ARG A 128 -1.44 6.04 10.18
C ARG A 128 -0.12 5.32 10.46
N LYS A 129 0.51 5.69 11.58
CA LYS A 129 1.65 4.93 12.10
C LYS A 129 1.13 3.60 12.67
N PRO A 130 1.76 2.44 12.36
CA PRO A 130 1.40 1.18 12.95
C PRO A 130 1.83 1.10 14.42
N ARG A 131 1.23 0.18 15.18
CA ARG A 131 1.58 -0.09 16.58
C ARG A 131 2.94 -0.78 16.70
N CYS A 132 3.26 -1.64 15.74
CA CYS A 132 4.57 -2.26 15.57
C CYS A 132 4.94 -2.26 14.10
N GLU A 133 6.19 -2.57 13.77
CA GLU A 133 6.65 -2.65 12.40
C GLU A 133 5.81 -3.68 11.61
N VAL A 134 5.31 -3.26 10.43
CA VAL A 134 4.54 -4.12 9.52
C VAL A 134 5.53 -4.86 8.65
N THR A 135 5.38 -6.18 8.60
CA THR A 135 6.17 -7.08 7.75
C THR A 135 5.25 -8.05 7.02
N ALA A 136 5.78 -8.77 6.02
CA ALA A 136 5.03 -9.82 5.33
C ALA A 136 4.54 -10.93 6.27
N GLU A 137 5.27 -11.17 7.36
CA GLU A 137 4.97 -12.23 8.33
C GLU A 137 3.81 -11.85 9.28
N ASN A 138 3.68 -10.56 9.65
CA ASN A 138 2.72 -10.13 10.67
C ASN A 138 1.52 -9.35 10.12
N VAL A 139 1.53 -8.95 8.85
CA VAL A 139 0.51 -8.07 8.27
C VAL A 139 -0.91 -8.63 8.38
N ASP A 140 -1.08 -9.95 8.23
CA ASP A 140 -2.41 -10.57 8.33
C ASP A 140 -2.95 -10.52 9.76
N VAL A 141 -2.06 -10.63 10.76
CA VAL A 141 -2.42 -10.49 12.18
C VAL A 141 -2.83 -9.07 12.50
N LEU A 142 -2.06 -8.09 12.01
CA LEU A 142 -2.35 -6.68 12.23
C LEU A 142 -3.70 -6.29 11.57
N ARG A 143 -3.96 -6.76 10.36
CA ARG A 143 -5.26 -6.61 9.70
C ARG A 143 -6.40 -7.22 10.51
N PHE A 144 -6.17 -8.42 11.09
CA PHE A 144 -7.15 -9.06 11.94
C PHE A 144 -7.44 -8.23 13.20
N LEU A 145 -6.40 -7.78 13.90
CA LEU A 145 -6.54 -6.98 15.11
C LEU A 145 -7.26 -5.64 14.84
N ASP A 146 -6.94 -4.99 13.73
CA ASP A 146 -7.61 -3.75 13.33
C ASP A 146 -9.09 -3.98 13.01
N ALA A 147 -9.41 -5.05 12.27
CA ALA A 147 -10.79 -5.40 11.97
C ALA A 147 -11.56 -5.74 13.23
N VAL A 148 -11.00 -6.51 14.18
CA VAL A 148 -11.63 -6.82 15.47
C VAL A 148 -11.84 -5.55 16.28
N SER A 149 -10.87 -4.63 16.28
CA SER A 149 -10.97 -3.36 17.03
C SER A 149 -12.06 -2.43 16.49
N ALA A 150 -12.35 -2.50 15.18
CA ALA A 150 -13.39 -1.70 14.53
C ALA A 150 -14.80 -2.25 14.74
N ILE A 151 -14.93 -3.51 15.17
CA ILE A 151 -16.20 -4.19 15.34
C ILE A 151 -16.90 -3.67 16.60
N SER A 152 -18.04 -2.99 16.41
CA SER A 152 -18.99 -2.83 17.51
C SER A 152 -19.74 -4.15 17.72
N PRO A 153 -19.80 -4.71 18.94
CA PRO A 153 -20.50 -5.96 19.23
C PRO A 153 -21.96 -5.98 18.78
N LYS A 154 -22.56 -4.80 18.62
CA LYS A 154 -23.96 -4.64 18.17
C LYS A 154 -24.15 -4.76 16.65
N LYS A 155 -23.07 -4.62 15.85
CA LYS A 155 -23.16 -4.58 14.37
C LYS A 155 -22.93 -5.92 13.70
N TRP A 156 -22.45 -6.93 14.41
CA TRP A 156 -22.02 -8.19 13.79
C TRP A 156 -22.90 -9.36 14.18
N ALA A 157 -23.57 -9.93 13.20
CA ALA A 157 -24.10 -11.27 13.36
C ALA A 157 -22.89 -12.22 13.59
N ARG A 158 -22.87 -12.90 14.74
CA ARG A 158 -21.82 -13.84 15.17
C ARG A 158 -21.31 -14.81 14.08
N ARG A 159 -22.16 -15.08 13.08
CA ARG A 159 -21.88 -15.96 11.93
C ARG A 159 -20.73 -15.52 11.04
N HIS A 160 -20.69 -14.24 10.67
CA HIS A 160 -19.66 -13.73 9.75
C HIS A 160 -18.31 -13.57 10.42
N PHE A 161 -18.30 -13.17 11.68
CA PHE A 161 -17.08 -13.06 12.46
C PHE A 161 -16.42 -14.42 12.68
N ALA A 162 -17.19 -15.44 13.08
CA ALA A 162 -16.66 -16.78 13.31
C ALA A 162 -16.06 -17.40 12.03
N ALA A 163 -16.71 -17.21 10.88
CA ALA A 163 -16.21 -17.71 9.60
C ALA A 163 -14.93 -17.00 9.16
N TRP A 164 -14.87 -15.68 9.32
CA TRP A 164 -13.67 -14.89 8.97
C TRP A 164 -12.52 -15.17 9.95
N ALA A 165 -12.77 -15.21 11.25
CA ALA A 165 -11.81 -15.56 12.27
C ALA A 165 -11.25 -16.97 12.07
N ALA A 166 -12.09 -17.96 11.76
CA ALA A 166 -11.64 -19.33 11.49
C ALA A 166 -10.74 -19.45 10.26
N LEU A 167 -11.02 -18.68 9.20
CA LEU A 167 -10.18 -18.64 8.00
C LEU A 167 -8.80 -18.02 8.26
N ARG A 168 -8.70 -17.05 9.18
CA ARG A 168 -7.46 -16.34 9.49
C ARG A 168 -6.65 -16.99 10.58
N VAL A 169 -7.30 -17.59 11.59
CA VAL A 169 -6.62 -18.35 12.66
C VAL A 169 -5.96 -19.61 12.09
N ARG A 170 -6.55 -20.30 11.10
CA ARG A 170 -5.90 -21.42 10.40
C ARG A 170 -4.60 -21.01 9.69
N ARG A 171 -4.50 -19.79 9.17
CA ARG A 171 -3.24 -19.25 8.64
C ARG A 171 -2.26 -18.83 9.74
N ALA A 172 -2.76 -18.41 10.89
CA ALA A 172 -1.98 -17.96 12.02
C ALA A 172 -1.38 -19.12 12.85
N GLU A 173 -1.96 -20.31 12.82
CA GLU A 173 -1.40 -21.51 13.43
C GLU A 173 -0.06 -21.96 12.79
N THR A 174 0.25 -21.40 11.60
CA THR A 174 1.54 -21.59 10.93
C THR A 174 2.58 -20.50 11.25
N VAL A 175 2.24 -19.50 12.10
CA VAL A 175 3.13 -18.36 12.41
C VAL A 175 3.81 -18.56 13.75
N PRO A 176 5.16 -18.44 13.79
CA PRO A 176 5.93 -18.64 15.02
C PRO A 176 5.65 -17.57 16.09
N SER A 177 5.88 -17.95 17.33
CA SER A 177 5.84 -17.25 18.63
C SER A 177 5.87 -15.70 18.77
N PRO A 178 6.25 -14.84 17.81
CA PRO A 178 6.16 -13.38 17.96
C PRO A 178 4.74 -12.84 18.15
N MET A 179 3.72 -13.61 17.80
CA MET A 179 2.31 -13.22 17.91
C MET A 179 1.83 -12.90 19.32
N LEU A 180 2.28 -13.66 20.30
CA LEU A 180 1.83 -13.49 21.69
C LEU A 180 2.32 -12.17 22.30
N THR A 181 3.40 -11.61 21.79
CA THR A 181 3.95 -10.33 22.23
C THR A 181 3.13 -9.14 21.73
N ILE A 182 2.60 -9.24 20.51
CA ILE A 182 1.78 -8.18 19.89
C ILE A 182 0.42 -8.04 20.56
N ILE A 183 -0.16 -9.16 21.03
CA ILE A 183 -1.48 -9.16 21.69
C ILE A 183 -1.42 -8.61 23.12
N ARG A 184 -0.23 -8.60 23.74
CA ARG A 184 -0.02 -8.13 25.13
C ARG A 184 0.38 -6.65 25.23
N GLN A 185 0.64 -5.96 24.12
CA GLN A 185 0.88 -4.51 24.05
C GLN A 185 -0.40 -3.76 23.65
#